data_2c6a4ce28009f7c134f1cba318823ded
#
_entry.id   2c6a4ce28009f7c134f1cba318823ded
#
_cell.length_a   1.000
_cell.length_b   1.000
_cell.length_c   1.000
_cell.angle_alpha   90.00
_cell.angle_beta   90.00
_cell.angle_gamma   90.00
#
_symmetry.space_group_name_H-M   'P 1'
#
loop_
_entity.id
_entity.type
_entity.pdbx_description
1 polymer ?
#
loop_
_entity_poly.entity_id
_entity_poly.type
_entity_poly.pdbx_seq_one_letter_code
_entity_poly.pdbx_strand_id
1 'polypeptide(L)'
;MQMEFSAREIPSHEKTAEYRQIKTLRSCMNLNKKSDKRKLGLEEKECRCYIFDKKDLSGSLILRMWETGDGRTYQRKCLEEIFMRGVETRIQEIRHRIFREVARMAYHTEWPVDKRIEELPYKIIPGEVGNFRNDVFLERAIVSERLRLAMGLPYRGAADPAPVSTGIEEADKPETYYTPPLINVIKFACNACPEKRVYVTDGCQGCLAHPCVEVCPKDAVTIDRTNGRSKIDPDKCIRCGQCANVCAYHAIIIQERPCAAACGMDAIHSDMNGKADIDYNKCVSCGQCLVNCPFGAIADKSQIFQVIRAIQTGERVYAAVAPAFVGQFGPKVTPGKLRAAMKALGFADVFEVAIGADLCAVQEAEDFVKEVPEQLPFMATSCCPAWSVMAKKLFPDYSNCISMALTPMTLTARLIKKKHEKGKVVFIGPCAAKKLEAMRTSVRSDVDFVLTFEEMAGIFDARHVDIENIEEDEGGVNAASKDGRNFAVAGGVAKSVVDVIAQMYPEKEIKVANAEGLKECKKLLQLAK
;
A
#
# COMPACT_ATOMS: atom_id res chain seq x y z
N MET A 1 13.26 24.19 -17.58
CA MET A 1 14.58 23.77 -18.09
C MET A 1 14.44 22.30 -18.44
N GLN A 2 14.17 22.01 -19.70
CA GLN A 2 14.13 20.65 -20.24
C GLN A 2 15.54 20.08 -20.17
N MET A 3 15.72 18.96 -19.47
CA MET A 3 16.85 18.08 -19.77
C MET A 3 16.38 17.10 -20.84
N GLU A 4 16.67 17.41 -22.08
CA GLU A 4 16.72 16.43 -23.15
C GLU A 4 17.89 15.51 -22.87
N PHE A 5 17.63 14.28 -22.51
CA PHE A 5 18.60 13.20 -22.63
C PHE A 5 18.59 12.75 -24.07
N SER A 6 19.50 13.31 -24.87
CA SER A 6 19.89 12.76 -26.15
C SER A 6 20.37 11.33 -25.93
N ALA A 7 19.81 10.41 -26.70
CA ALA A 7 20.27 9.04 -26.77
C ALA A 7 21.73 9.02 -27.26
N ARG A 8 22.70 9.03 -26.35
CA ARG A 8 24.07 8.65 -26.63
C ARG A 8 24.18 7.15 -26.62
N GLU A 9 24.67 6.62 -27.71
CA GLU A 9 25.02 5.21 -27.91
C GLU A 9 25.78 4.66 -26.69
N ILE A 10 25.26 3.59 -26.12
CA ILE A 10 25.91 2.83 -25.04
C ILE A 10 27.09 2.07 -25.69
N PRO A 11 28.32 2.21 -25.18
CA PRO A 11 29.47 1.47 -25.71
C PRO A 11 29.25 -0.04 -25.55
N SER A 12 29.67 -0.80 -26.56
CA SER A 12 29.43 -2.23 -26.77
C SER A 12 30.22 -3.19 -25.87
N HIS A 13 30.62 -2.80 -24.67
CA HIS A 13 31.36 -3.67 -23.75
C HIS A 13 30.80 -3.55 -22.32
N GLU A 14 29.78 -4.39 -22.03
CA GLU A 14 29.57 -5.06 -20.76
C GLU A 14 28.32 -5.92 -20.84
N LYS A 15 28.50 -7.15 -21.33
CA LYS A 15 27.48 -8.19 -21.28
C LYS A 15 27.50 -8.78 -19.89
N THR A 16 26.63 -8.30 -19.00
CA THR A 16 26.42 -8.84 -17.67
C THR A 16 25.95 -10.31 -17.72
N ALA A 17 26.17 -11.04 -16.65
CA ALA A 17 25.79 -12.47 -16.51
C ALA A 17 24.31 -12.71 -16.83
N GLU A 18 23.45 -11.74 -16.56
CA GLU A 18 22.01 -11.76 -16.88
C GLU A 18 21.73 -11.83 -18.38
N TYR A 19 22.50 -11.10 -19.20
CA TYR A 19 22.33 -11.12 -20.66
C TYR A 19 22.74 -12.46 -21.28
N ARG A 20 23.71 -13.17 -20.66
CA ARG A 20 24.08 -14.52 -21.07
C ARG A 20 23.01 -15.55 -20.72
N GLN A 21 22.38 -15.43 -19.54
CA GLN A 21 21.26 -16.28 -19.14
C GLN A 21 20.03 -16.10 -20.05
N ILE A 22 19.70 -14.88 -20.42
CA ILE A 22 18.59 -14.60 -21.35
C ILE A 22 18.86 -15.18 -22.74
N LYS A 23 20.12 -15.16 -23.21
CA LYS A 23 20.48 -15.74 -24.50
C LYS A 23 20.43 -17.28 -24.50
N THR A 24 20.82 -17.92 -23.39
CA THR A 24 20.71 -19.38 -23.19
C THR A 24 19.24 -19.80 -23.11
N LEU A 25 18.40 -19.04 -22.42
CA LEU A 25 16.95 -19.27 -22.34
C LEU A 25 16.25 -19.12 -23.71
N ARG A 26 16.63 -18.14 -24.52
CA ARG A 26 16.11 -18.00 -25.91
C ARG A 26 16.50 -19.17 -26.80
N SER A 27 17.69 -19.75 -26.62
CA SER A 27 18.12 -20.96 -27.35
C SER A 27 17.26 -22.18 -26.96
N CYS A 28 16.91 -22.33 -25.67
CA CYS A 28 16.01 -23.40 -25.21
C CYS A 28 14.58 -23.24 -25.70
N MET A 29 14.08 -22.03 -25.89
CA MET A 29 12.71 -21.75 -26.36
C MET A 29 12.48 -22.10 -27.84
N ASN A 30 13.54 -22.21 -28.65
CA ASN A 30 13.45 -22.56 -30.06
C ASN A 30 13.57 -24.07 -30.36
N LEU A 31 13.75 -24.92 -29.32
CA LEU A 31 13.95 -26.36 -29.48
C LEU A 31 12.60 -27.10 -29.36
N ASN A 32 11.84 -27.13 -30.44
CA ASN A 32 10.50 -27.77 -30.48
C ASN A 32 10.51 -29.24 -30.93
N LYS A 33 11.68 -29.89 -31.12
CA LYS A 33 11.78 -31.29 -31.57
C LYS A 33 12.65 -32.15 -30.64
N LYS A 34 12.19 -33.37 -30.34
CA LYS A 34 12.89 -34.37 -29.51
C LYS A 34 14.32 -34.71 -30.00
N SER A 35 14.63 -34.49 -31.29
CA SER A 35 15.92 -34.74 -31.91
C SER A 35 17.03 -33.74 -31.50
N ASP A 36 16.66 -32.53 -31.07
CA ASP A 36 17.64 -31.48 -30.77
C ASP A 36 18.11 -31.52 -29.31
N LYS A 37 17.35 -32.17 -28.43
CA LYS A 37 17.68 -32.33 -27.00
C LYS A 37 18.84 -33.31 -26.78
N ARG A 38 18.99 -34.34 -27.63
CA ARG A 38 20.09 -35.33 -27.53
C ARG A 38 21.47 -34.76 -27.92
N LYS A 39 21.49 -33.67 -28.69
CA LYS A 39 22.77 -33.03 -29.10
C LYS A 39 23.41 -32.18 -28.00
N LEU A 40 22.69 -31.89 -26.93
CA LEU A 40 23.14 -31.01 -25.85
C LEU A 40 23.53 -31.77 -24.56
N GLY A 41 23.47 -33.14 -24.55
CA GLY A 41 23.93 -33.94 -23.42
C GLY A 41 23.13 -33.76 -22.12
N LEU A 42 21.86 -33.37 -22.22
CA LEU A 42 20.97 -33.13 -21.06
C LEU A 42 20.17 -34.40 -20.78
N GLU A 43 20.36 -35.01 -19.61
CA GLU A 43 19.52 -36.11 -19.14
C GLU A 43 18.11 -35.67 -18.84
N GLU A 44 17.13 -36.55 -19.12
CA GLU A 44 15.67 -36.24 -19.12
C GLU A 44 15.08 -35.83 -17.74
N LYS A 45 15.85 -35.82 -16.68
CA LYS A 45 15.36 -35.63 -15.30
C LYS A 45 15.52 -34.21 -14.72
N GLU A 46 16.17 -33.28 -15.40
CA GLU A 46 16.50 -31.96 -14.81
C GLU A 46 16.08 -30.71 -15.63
N CYS A 47 15.26 -30.86 -16.63
CA CYS A 47 14.78 -29.66 -17.35
C CYS A 47 13.61 -28.97 -16.62
N ARG A 48 13.92 -28.06 -15.69
CA ARG A 48 12.96 -27.05 -15.22
C ARG A 48 12.90 -25.93 -16.26
N CYS A 49 11.89 -25.95 -17.10
CA CYS A 49 11.64 -24.85 -18.04
C CYS A 49 10.87 -23.72 -17.32
N TYR A 50 11.50 -22.55 -17.22
CA TYR A 50 10.83 -21.33 -16.80
C TYR A 50 10.30 -20.62 -18.03
N ILE A 51 8.99 -20.40 -18.11
CA ILE A 51 8.37 -19.58 -19.15
C ILE A 51 8.13 -18.20 -18.55
N PHE A 52 8.77 -17.19 -19.12
CA PHE A 52 8.50 -15.80 -18.78
C PHE A 52 7.32 -15.32 -19.66
N ASP A 53 6.19 -15.09 -19.06
CA ASP A 53 5.08 -14.43 -19.73
C ASP A 53 5.27 -12.90 -19.66
N LYS A 54 4.65 -12.19 -20.59
CA LYS A 54 4.86 -10.74 -20.79
C LYS A 54 4.83 -9.97 -19.46
N LYS A 55 5.70 -8.95 -19.36
CA LYS A 55 5.63 -7.95 -18.29
C LYS A 55 4.19 -7.45 -18.18
N ASP A 56 3.64 -7.51 -16.98
CA ASP A 56 2.41 -6.80 -16.67
C ASP A 56 2.66 -5.27 -16.71
N LEU A 57 1.60 -4.50 -16.67
CA LEU A 57 1.67 -3.03 -16.68
C LEU A 57 2.43 -2.43 -15.48
N SER A 58 2.82 -3.27 -14.50
CA SER A 58 3.61 -2.87 -13.32
C SER A 58 5.10 -3.18 -13.44
N GLY A 59 5.54 -3.84 -14.52
CA GLY A 59 6.93 -4.20 -14.73
C GLY A 59 7.42 -5.42 -13.96
N SER A 60 6.53 -6.16 -13.28
CA SER A 60 6.86 -7.36 -12.52
C SER A 60 6.93 -8.61 -13.40
N LEU A 61 7.91 -9.47 -13.14
CA LEU A 61 8.05 -10.75 -13.84
C LEU A 61 7.20 -11.83 -13.15
N ILE A 62 6.27 -12.44 -13.88
CA ILE A 62 5.50 -13.58 -13.40
C ILE A 62 6.21 -14.87 -13.83
N LEU A 63 6.69 -15.63 -12.86
CA LEU A 63 7.28 -16.96 -13.06
C LEU A 63 6.18 -18.02 -12.93
N ARG A 64 5.84 -18.70 -14.06
CA ARG A 64 5.04 -19.93 -14.03
C ARG A 64 5.95 -21.15 -14.11
N MET A 65 5.91 -21.98 -13.09
CA MET A 65 6.57 -23.29 -13.11
C MET A 65 5.63 -24.33 -13.70
N TRP A 66 6.09 -25.05 -14.74
CA TRP A 66 5.47 -26.27 -15.22
C TRP A 66 6.34 -27.46 -14.82
N GLU A 67 5.80 -28.37 -14.05
CA GLU A 67 6.43 -29.66 -13.81
C GLU A 67 5.92 -30.65 -14.85
N THR A 68 6.83 -31.22 -15.63
CA THR A 68 6.54 -32.34 -16.51
C THR A 68 7.03 -33.63 -15.84
N GLY A 69 6.10 -34.53 -15.55
CA GLY A 69 6.43 -35.93 -15.31
C GLY A 69 5.97 -36.51 -13.98
N ASP A 70 5.11 -37.44 -14.12
CA ASP A 70 4.41 -38.41 -13.27
C ASP A 70 3.36 -37.84 -12.29
N GLY A 71 2.15 -38.05 -12.71
CA GLY A 71 0.80 -38.13 -12.13
C GLY A 71 0.52 -37.89 -10.64
N ARG A 72 1.39 -37.25 -9.89
CA ARG A 72 1.07 -36.71 -8.56
C ARG A 72 0.84 -35.22 -8.68
N THR A 73 -0.36 -34.87 -9.08
CA THR A 73 -0.94 -33.57 -8.78
C THR A 73 -0.78 -33.34 -7.27
N TYR A 74 0.19 -32.55 -6.87
CA TYR A 74 0.07 -31.80 -5.65
C TYR A 74 -1.09 -30.85 -5.90
N GLN A 75 -2.31 -31.33 -5.64
CA GLN A 75 -3.42 -30.47 -5.29
C GLN A 75 -2.98 -29.79 -3.99
N ARG A 76 -2.16 -28.70 -4.11
CA ARG A 76 -2.36 -27.59 -3.21
C ARG A 76 -3.85 -27.31 -3.38
N LYS A 77 -4.65 -27.66 -2.39
CA LYS A 77 -5.94 -27.05 -2.18
C LYS A 77 -5.62 -25.55 -2.20
N CYS A 78 -5.74 -24.93 -3.37
CA CYS A 78 -6.00 -23.51 -3.43
C CYS A 78 -7.31 -23.39 -2.66
N LEU A 79 -7.22 -23.04 -1.40
CA LEU A 79 -8.23 -22.19 -0.81
C LEU A 79 -8.31 -21.08 -1.85
N GLU A 80 -9.48 -20.90 -2.44
CA GLU A 80 -9.80 -19.82 -3.38
C GLU A 80 -9.73 -18.51 -2.58
N GLU A 81 -8.50 -18.10 -2.30
CA GLU A 81 -8.22 -16.83 -1.62
C GLU A 81 -8.23 -15.76 -2.70
N ILE A 82 -8.99 -14.73 -2.48
CA ILE A 82 -9.03 -13.56 -3.35
C ILE A 82 -7.62 -12.96 -3.39
N PHE A 83 -6.91 -13.15 -4.50
CA PHE A 83 -5.54 -12.70 -4.69
C PHE A 83 -5.48 -11.19 -4.75
N MET A 84 -4.89 -10.58 -3.75
CA MET A 84 -4.50 -9.19 -3.80
C MET A 84 -3.16 -9.03 -4.54
N ARG A 85 -2.99 -7.88 -5.20
CA ARG A 85 -1.79 -7.57 -5.99
C ARG A 85 -0.53 -7.58 -5.12
N GLY A 86 0.49 -8.37 -5.44
CA GLY A 86 1.78 -8.42 -4.77
C GLY A 86 2.15 -9.79 -4.22
N VAL A 87 3.24 -9.84 -3.45
CA VAL A 87 3.69 -11.05 -2.75
C VAL A 87 2.87 -11.20 -1.47
N GLU A 88 2.16 -12.31 -1.36
CA GLU A 88 1.41 -12.64 -0.16
C GLU A 88 2.37 -12.93 1.00
N THR A 89 2.18 -12.22 2.10
CA THR A 89 2.97 -12.39 3.32
C THR A 89 2.11 -12.97 4.43
N ARG A 90 2.73 -13.65 5.39
CA ARG A 90 2.02 -14.16 6.59
C ARG A 90 1.29 -13.05 7.37
N ILE A 91 1.75 -11.81 7.27
CA ILE A 91 1.09 -10.66 7.90
C ILE A 91 -0.21 -10.33 7.18
N GLN A 92 -0.22 -10.36 5.86
CA GLN A 92 -1.44 -10.16 5.06
C GLN A 92 -2.44 -11.30 5.30
N GLU A 93 -1.96 -12.54 5.39
CA GLU A 93 -2.80 -13.70 5.74
C GLU A 93 -3.50 -13.51 7.10
N ILE A 94 -2.77 -13.10 8.16
CA ILE A 94 -3.39 -12.83 9.47
C ILE A 94 -4.40 -11.67 9.36
N ARG A 95 -4.05 -10.59 8.65
CA ARG A 95 -4.95 -9.45 8.47
C ARG A 95 -6.22 -9.86 7.75
N HIS A 96 -6.11 -10.63 6.69
CA HIS A 96 -7.24 -11.16 5.94
C HIS A 96 -8.15 -12.02 6.83
N ARG A 97 -7.58 -12.96 7.60
CA ARG A 97 -8.33 -13.77 8.55
C ARG A 97 -9.08 -12.92 9.59
N ILE A 98 -8.45 -11.86 10.10
CA ILE A 98 -9.08 -10.93 11.05
C ILE A 98 -10.26 -10.21 10.41
N PHE A 99 -10.08 -9.63 9.23
CA PHE A 99 -11.14 -8.92 8.50
C PHE A 99 -12.30 -9.85 8.16
N ARG A 100 -12.03 -11.08 7.73
CA ARG A 100 -13.03 -12.11 7.48
C ARG A 100 -13.84 -12.45 8.74
N GLU A 101 -13.20 -12.71 9.86
CA GLU A 101 -13.91 -13.07 11.09
C GLU A 101 -14.70 -11.91 11.68
N VAL A 102 -14.21 -10.68 11.59
CA VAL A 102 -14.97 -9.47 11.96
C VAL A 102 -16.19 -9.30 11.06
N ALA A 103 -16.04 -9.50 9.75
CA ALA A 103 -17.15 -9.45 8.82
C ALA A 103 -18.19 -10.56 9.10
N ARG A 104 -17.76 -11.80 9.34
CA ARG A 104 -18.65 -12.91 9.74
C ARG A 104 -19.44 -12.57 10.99
N MET A 105 -18.77 -12.03 12.00
CA MET A 105 -19.41 -11.62 13.24
C MET A 105 -20.45 -10.52 13.03
N ALA A 106 -20.17 -9.55 12.14
CA ALA A 106 -21.09 -8.47 11.82
C ALA A 106 -22.34 -8.95 11.06
N TYR A 107 -22.23 -9.98 10.21
CA TYR A 107 -23.38 -10.57 9.49
C TYR A 107 -24.29 -11.44 10.37
N HIS A 108 -23.78 -11.98 11.49
CA HIS A 108 -24.53 -12.84 12.40
C HIS A 108 -25.04 -12.05 13.61
N THR A 109 -26.18 -11.39 13.43
CA THR A 109 -26.79 -10.51 14.44
C THR A 109 -27.28 -11.23 15.69
N GLU A 110 -27.53 -12.55 15.57
CA GLU A 110 -27.95 -13.43 16.68
C GLU A 110 -26.81 -13.78 17.62
N TRP A 111 -25.57 -13.53 17.28
CA TRP A 111 -24.44 -13.85 18.13
C TRP A 111 -24.13 -12.72 19.11
N PRO A 112 -23.92 -13.05 20.40
CA PRO A 112 -23.46 -12.05 21.36
C PRO A 112 -22.02 -11.62 21.03
N VAL A 113 -21.89 -10.40 20.50
CA VAL A 113 -20.65 -9.86 19.91
C VAL A 113 -19.54 -9.80 20.96
N ASP A 114 -19.88 -9.45 22.20
CA ASP A 114 -18.97 -9.37 23.35
C ASP A 114 -18.30 -10.72 23.66
N LYS A 115 -19.08 -11.81 23.66
CA LYS A 115 -18.55 -13.16 23.88
C LYS A 115 -17.74 -13.64 22.66
N ARG A 116 -18.25 -13.36 21.46
CA ARG A 116 -17.63 -13.86 20.24
C ARG A 116 -16.25 -13.28 19.99
N ILE A 117 -16.06 -11.99 20.24
CA ILE A 117 -14.75 -11.35 20.05
C ILE A 117 -13.67 -11.94 20.97
N GLU A 118 -14.06 -12.42 22.18
CA GLU A 118 -13.12 -13.08 23.10
C GLU A 118 -12.67 -14.47 22.60
N GLU A 119 -13.50 -15.15 21.82
CA GLU A 119 -13.18 -16.46 21.23
C GLU A 119 -12.34 -16.36 19.95
N LEU A 120 -12.46 -15.27 19.19
CA LEU A 120 -11.82 -15.12 17.89
C LEU A 120 -10.30 -15.27 17.90
N PRO A 121 -9.53 -14.79 18.90
CA PRO A 121 -8.08 -15.03 18.95
C PRO A 121 -7.71 -16.51 18.94
N TYR A 122 -8.51 -17.36 19.61
CA TYR A 122 -8.32 -18.81 19.65
C TYR A 122 -8.75 -19.50 18.35
N LYS A 123 -9.74 -18.97 17.67
CA LYS A 123 -10.18 -19.45 16.35
C LYS A 123 -9.18 -19.10 15.24
N ILE A 124 -8.61 -17.89 15.27
CA ILE A 124 -7.63 -17.41 14.30
C ILE A 124 -6.27 -18.06 14.50
N ILE A 125 -5.87 -18.25 15.77
CA ILE A 125 -4.63 -18.93 16.19
C ILE A 125 -5.01 -20.17 16.99
N PRO A 126 -5.34 -21.29 16.34
CA PRO A 126 -5.70 -22.54 17.01
C PRO A 126 -4.47 -23.29 17.53
N GLY A 127 -4.70 -24.20 18.47
CA GLY A 127 -3.68 -25.10 19.00
C GLY A 127 -2.85 -24.49 20.13
N GLU A 128 -1.77 -25.17 20.49
CA GLU A 128 -0.91 -24.82 21.64
C GLU A 128 0.44 -24.24 21.21
N VAL A 129 0.77 -24.32 19.91
CA VAL A 129 2.04 -23.87 19.34
C VAL A 129 1.79 -22.66 18.46
N GLY A 130 2.64 -21.64 18.56
CA GLY A 130 2.60 -20.47 17.71
C GLY A 130 2.87 -20.79 16.22
N ASN A 131 2.11 -20.18 15.32
CA ASN A 131 2.25 -20.38 13.88
C ASN A 131 3.08 -19.28 13.19
N PHE A 132 3.09 -18.07 13.77
CA PHE A 132 3.71 -16.87 13.21
C PHE A 132 4.87 -16.38 14.08
N ARG A 133 4.86 -16.72 15.35
CA ARG A 133 5.87 -16.41 16.37
C ARG A 133 6.13 -17.62 17.25
N ASN A 134 7.11 -17.53 18.14
CA ASN A 134 7.47 -18.62 19.03
C ASN A 134 6.50 -18.82 20.23
N ASP A 135 5.60 -17.86 20.45
CA ASP A 135 4.70 -17.84 21.59
C ASP A 135 3.25 -17.64 21.14
N VAL A 136 2.41 -18.66 21.37
CA VAL A 136 0.99 -18.68 21.00
C VAL A 136 0.17 -17.65 21.79
N PHE A 137 0.53 -17.38 23.06
CA PHE A 137 -0.16 -16.39 23.88
C PHE A 137 0.11 -14.98 23.35
N LEU A 138 1.34 -14.70 22.96
CA LEU A 138 1.71 -13.43 22.32
C LEU A 138 1.00 -13.26 20.98
N GLU A 139 0.88 -14.30 20.17
CA GLU A 139 0.14 -14.26 18.91
C GLU A 139 -1.33 -13.90 19.12
N ARG A 140 -1.99 -14.57 20.07
CA ARG A 140 -3.38 -14.29 20.42
C ARG A 140 -3.58 -12.89 20.99
N ALA A 141 -2.66 -12.41 21.82
CA ALA A 141 -2.70 -11.04 22.33
C ALA A 141 -2.61 -10.01 21.18
N ILE A 142 -1.72 -10.24 20.20
CA ILE A 142 -1.58 -9.38 19.00
C ILE A 142 -2.86 -9.43 18.17
N VAL A 143 -3.43 -10.61 17.95
CA VAL A 143 -4.69 -10.77 17.22
C VAL A 143 -5.83 -10.06 17.93
N SER A 144 -5.89 -10.12 19.27
CA SER A 144 -6.90 -9.42 20.08
C SER A 144 -6.89 -7.91 19.82
N GLU A 145 -5.72 -7.29 19.84
CA GLU A 145 -5.63 -5.84 19.54
C GLU A 145 -5.97 -5.52 18.09
N ARG A 146 -5.60 -6.39 17.16
CA ARG A 146 -5.97 -6.22 15.74
C ARG A 146 -7.46 -6.36 15.51
N LEU A 147 -8.14 -7.27 16.22
CA LEU A 147 -9.60 -7.42 16.18
C LEU A 147 -10.28 -6.13 16.65
N ARG A 148 -9.82 -5.56 17.76
CA ARG A 148 -10.33 -4.27 18.26
C ARG A 148 -10.19 -3.16 17.22
N LEU A 149 -9.00 -3.00 16.66
CA LEU A 149 -8.75 -2.02 15.62
C LEU A 149 -9.58 -2.28 14.35
N ALA A 150 -9.78 -3.56 13.98
CA ALA A 150 -10.62 -3.94 12.84
C ALA A 150 -12.12 -3.63 13.07
N MET A 151 -12.54 -3.50 14.33
CA MET A 151 -13.88 -3.03 14.71
C MET A 151 -13.97 -1.51 14.95
N GLY A 152 -12.89 -0.76 14.69
CA GLY A 152 -12.82 0.69 14.92
C GLY A 152 -12.54 1.08 16.38
N LEU A 153 -12.40 0.12 17.28
CA LEU A 153 -12.15 0.35 18.72
C LEU A 153 -10.72 0.87 18.95
N PRO A 154 -10.49 1.58 20.06
CA PRO A 154 -9.13 2.01 20.43
C PRO A 154 -8.25 0.82 20.84
N TYR A 155 -6.95 0.98 20.64
CA TYR A 155 -5.92 0.09 21.18
C TYR A 155 -5.90 0.17 22.71
N ARG A 156 -5.83 -0.98 23.40
CA ARG A 156 -5.69 -1.02 24.86
C ARG A 156 -4.25 -0.73 25.28
N GLY A 157 -4.08 0.07 26.30
CA GLY A 157 -2.79 0.25 26.95
C GLY A 157 -2.25 -1.05 27.56
N ALA A 158 -0.93 -1.23 27.60
CA ALA A 158 -0.33 -2.44 28.18
C ALA A 158 -0.64 -2.59 29.70
N ALA A 159 -1.00 -1.50 30.36
CA ALA A 159 -1.37 -1.47 31.79
C ALA A 159 -2.89 -1.63 32.02
N ASP A 160 -3.71 -1.65 30.95
CA ASP A 160 -5.17 -1.68 31.09
C ASP A 160 -5.67 -3.13 31.16
N PRO A 161 -6.10 -3.64 32.34
CA PRO A 161 -6.58 -5.00 32.49
C PRO A 161 -8.02 -5.13 32.00
N ALA A 162 -8.23 -4.84 30.71
CA ALA A 162 -9.55 -4.84 30.09
C ALA A 162 -9.74 -6.04 29.14
N PRO A 163 -10.94 -6.67 29.08
CA PRO A 163 -11.26 -7.69 28.08
C PRO A 163 -11.18 -7.16 26.65
N VAL A 164 -11.11 -8.06 25.67
CA VAL A 164 -11.06 -7.67 24.23
C VAL A 164 -12.35 -6.95 23.83
N SER A 165 -13.45 -7.32 24.45
CA SER A 165 -14.80 -6.78 24.23
C SER A 165 -15.04 -5.38 24.80
N THR A 166 -14.14 -4.83 25.60
CA THR A 166 -14.36 -3.52 26.25
C THR A 166 -14.68 -2.43 25.23
N GLY A 167 -15.81 -1.74 25.41
CA GLY A 167 -16.28 -0.65 24.52
C GLY A 167 -16.89 -1.15 23.22
N ILE A 168 -17.26 -2.42 23.11
CA ILE A 168 -17.79 -3.02 21.88
C ILE A 168 -19.14 -2.41 21.48
N GLU A 169 -19.91 -1.91 22.43
CA GLU A 169 -21.14 -1.17 22.22
C GLU A 169 -20.95 0.10 21.38
N GLU A 170 -19.75 0.69 21.40
CA GLU A 170 -19.42 1.82 20.54
C GLU A 170 -19.22 1.37 19.09
N ALA A 171 -18.73 0.15 18.86
CA ALA A 171 -18.55 -0.40 17.52
C ALA A 171 -19.88 -0.70 16.81
N ASP A 172 -20.95 -0.96 17.57
CA ASP A 172 -22.28 -1.29 17.02
C ASP A 172 -23.10 -0.04 16.61
N LYS A 173 -22.59 1.15 16.83
CA LYS A 173 -23.24 2.40 16.40
C LYS A 173 -22.94 2.69 14.93
N PRO A 174 -23.96 2.73 14.04
CA PRO A 174 -23.75 2.96 12.61
C PRO A 174 -23.16 4.34 12.30
N GLU A 175 -23.30 5.30 13.23
CA GLU A 175 -22.85 6.67 13.09
C GLU A 175 -21.45 6.92 13.65
N THR A 176 -20.75 5.85 14.04
CA THR A 176 -19.42 5.97 14.63
C THR A 176 -18.39 6.37 13.57
N TYR A 177 -17.93 7.62 13.63
CA TYR A 177 -16.82 8.10 12.84
C TYR A 177 -15.49 7.55 13.37
N TYR A 178 -14.48 7.50 12.50
CA TYR A 178 -13.13 7.18 12.95
C TYR A 178 -12.67 8.13 14.06
N THR A 179 -12.27 7.53 15.19
CA THR A 179 -11.64 8.27 16.30
C THR A 179 -10.13 8.19 16.17
N PRO A 180 -9.39 9.32 16.15
CA PRO A 180 -7.93 9.28 16.13
C PRO A 180 -7.37 8.53 17.35
N PRO A 181 -6.17 7.93 17.23
CA PRO A 181 -5.36 7.80 16.01
C PRO A 181 -5.85 6.70 15.08
N LEU A 182 -5.71 6.92 13.76
CA LEU A 182 -6.09 5.91 12.76
C LEU A 182 -5.04 4.80 12.63
N ILE A 183 -3.76 5.15 12.69
CA ILE A 183 -2.64 4.22 12.61
C ILE A 183 -2.09 4.00 14.02
N ASN A 184 -1.99 2.75 14.44
CA ASN A 184 -1.60 2.38 15.80
C ASN A 184 -0.41 1.43 15.80
N VAL A 185 0.45 1.53 16.81
CA VAL A 185 1.55 0.59 17.05
C VAL A 185 1.15 -0.34 18.19
N ILE A 186 1.01 -1.63 17.90
CA ILE A 186 0.85 -2.67 18.92
C ILE A 186 2.23 -2.90 19.55
N LYS A 187 2.48 -2.28 20.69
CA LYS A 187 3.82 -2.19 21.31
C LYS A 187 4.45 -3.55 21.57
N PHE A 188 3.71 -4.54 22.02
CA PHE A 188 4.23 -5.88 22.28
C PHE A 188 4.44 -6.72 21.01
N ALA A 189 3.87 -6.32 19.87
CA ALA A 189 4.19 -6.88 18.56
C ALA A 189 5.45 -6.26 17.93
N CYS A 190 5.89 -5.09 18.41
CA CYS A 190 7.03 -4.38 17.87
C CYS A 190 8.35 -5.04 18.30
N ASN A 191 9.23 -5.31 17.32
CA ASN A 191 10.52 -5.98 17.56
C ASN A 191 11.64 -5.03 18.04
N ALA A 192 11.34 -3.79 18.42
CA ALA A 192 12.34 -2.79 18.82
C ALA A 192 13.50 -2.69 17.81
N CYS A 193 13.18 -2.58 16.52
CA CYS A 193 14.17 -2.47 15.45
C CYS A 193 15.11 -1.30 15.73
N PRO A 194 16.41 -1.43 15.42
CA PRO A 194 17.40 -0.40 15.68
C PRO A 194 17.06 0.91 14.96
N GLU A 195 17.43 2.02 15.57
CA GLU A 195 17.44 3.30 14.88
C GLU A 195 18.49 3.31 13.77
N LYS A 196 18.41 4.30 12.90
CA LYS A 196 19.36 4.42 11.78
C LYS A 196 20.79 4.42 12.28
N ARG A 197 21.56 3.43 11.84
CA ARG A 197 22.98 3.30 12.12
C ARG A 197 23.75 2.82 10.90
N VAL A 198 25.02 3.20 10.84
CA VAL A 198 25.95 2.71 9.83
C VAL A 198 27.03 1.92 10.57
N TYR A 199 27.26 0.71 10.15
CA TYR A 199 28.28 -0.16 10.80
C TYR A 199 28.98 -1.04 9.79
N VAL A 200 30.17 -1.51 10.17
CA VAL A 200 31.01 -2.41 9.38
C VAL A 200 30.68 -3.85 9.78
N THR A 201 30.47 -4.70 8.79
CA THR A 201 30.25 -6.14 8.97
C THR A 201 31.57 -6.92 8.87
N ASP A 202 31.52 -8.22 9.19
CA ASP A 202 32.66 -9.13 9.04
C ASP A 202 33.12 -9.32 7.58
N GLY A 203 32.33 -8.87 6.62
CA GLY A 203 32.70 -8.82 5.20
C GLY A 203 33.81 -7.83 4.86
N CYS A 204 34.24 -6.97 5.80
CA CYS A 204 35.33 -6.03 5.57
C CYS A 204 36.67 -6.75 5.37
N GLN A 205 37.30 -6.51 4.21
CA GLN A 205 38.56 -7.14 3.82
C GLN A 205 39.80 -6.32 4.23
N GLY A 206 39.65 -5.17 4.89
CA GLY A 206 40.78 -4.31 5.22
C GLY A 206 41.57 -3.85 3.99
N CYS A 207 40.87 -3.41 2.93
CA CYS A 207 41.47 -3.03 1.65
C CYS A 207 42.48 -1.87 1.83
N LEU A 208 43.57 -1.88 1.06
CA LEU A 208 44.63 -0.87 1.17
C LEU A 208 44.18 0.55 0.83
N ALA A 209 43.22 0.70 -0.09
CA ALA A 209 42.76 2.02 -0.55
C ALA A 209 41.90 2.77 0.48
N HIS A 210 41.29 2.09 1.43
CA HIS A 210 40.43 2.63 2.49
C HIS A 210 39.44 3.73 2.04
N PRO A 211 38.70 3.56 0.91
CA PRO A 211 37.85 4.65 0.38
C PRO A 211 36.77 5.09 1.37
N CYS A 212 36.36 4.22 2.27
CA CYS A 212 35.39 4.54 3.32
C CYS A 212 35.92 5.54 4.35
N VAL A 213 37.24 5.59 4.59
CA VAL A 213 37.89 6.59 5.46
C VAL A 213 37.93 7.93 4.72
N GLU A 214 38.44 7.93 3.49
CA GLU A 214 38.65 9.14 2.68
C GLU A 214 37.33 9.90 2.39
N VAL A 215 36.21 9.19 2.21
CA VAL A 215 34.91 9.81 1.88
C VAL A 215 34.18 10.34 3.12
N CYS A 216 34.66 10.04 4.33
CA CYS A 216 33.93 10.38 5.55
C CYS A 216 34.06 11.87 5.91
N PRO A 217 33.00 12.70 5.82
CA PRO A 217 33.09 14.14 6.06
C PRO A 217 33.26 14.50 7.55
N LYS A 218 33.25 13.49 8.45
CA LYS A 218 33.34 13.67 9.91
C LYS A 218 34.46 12.84 10.53
N ASP A 219 35.35 12.25 9.73
CA ASP A 219 36.44 11.39 10.20
C ASP A 219 35.99 10.34 11.21
N ALA A 220 34.74 9.84 10.99
CA ALA A 220 34.12 8.84 11.85
C ALA A 220 34.57 7.42 11.53
N VAL A 221 35.21 7.18 10.36
CA VAL A 221 35.72 5.89 9.95
C VAL A 221 37.21 5.81 10.21
N THR A 222 37.62 4.81 10.94
CA THR A 222 39.01 4.52 11.26
C THR A 222 39.37 3.09 10.94
N ILE A 223 40.66 2.77 10.84
CA ILE A 223 41.14 1.40 10.65
C ILE A 223 41.61 0.85 11.97
N ASP A 224 41.08 -0.29 12.36
CA ASP A 224 41.57 -1.04 13.51
C ASP A 224 42.92 -1.69 13.16
N ARG A 225 43.96 -1.23 13.85
CA ARG A 225 45.35 -1.68 13.61
C ARG A 225 45.59 -3.13 13.99
N THR A 226 44.69 -3.74 14.77
CA THR A 226 44.88 -5.15 15.21
C THR A 226 44.44 -6.16 14.14
N ASN A 227 43.43 -5.79 13.34
CA ASN A 227 42.84 -6.67 12.33
C ASN A 227 42.74 -6.07 10.92
N GLY A 228 43.18 -4.81 10.75
CA GLY A 228 43.15 -4.09 9.48
C GLY A 228 41.76 -3.69 8.99
N ARG A 229 40.69 -3.95 9.74
CA ARG A 229 39.32 -3.67 9.33
C ARG A 229 38.88 -2.25 9.68
N SER A 230 37.95 -1.74 8.91
CA SER A 230 37.35 -0.45 9.21
C SER A 230 36.46 -0.53 10.45
N LYS A 231 36.46 0.55 11.24
CA LYS A 231 35.60 0.74 12.40
C LYS A 231 34.93 2.12 12.29
N ILE A 232 33.65 2.20 12.64
CA ILE A 232 32.89 3.45 12.63
C ILE A 232 32.63 3.89 14.07
N ASP A 233 33.03 5.12 14.38
CA ASP A 233 32.73 5.78 15.63
C ASP A 233 31.26 6.27 15.60
N PRO A 234 30.35 5.72 16.42
CA PRO A 234 28.93 6.06 16.38
C PRO A 234 28.65 7.50 16.81
N ASP A 235 29.51 8.11 17.66
CA ASP A 235 29.31 9.45 18.19
C ASP A 235 29.71 10.54 17.18
N LYS A 236 30.70 10.26 16.33
CA LYS A 236 31.11 11.13 15.22
C LYS A 236 30.24 10.92 13.96
N CYS A 237 29.67 9.74 13.81
CA CYS A 237 28.97 9.34 12.58
C CYS A 237 27.64 10.06 12.40
N ILE A 238 27.52 10.90 11.37
CA ILE A 238 26.27 11.57 10.98
C ILE A 238 25.31 10.70 10.18
N ARG A 239 25.64 9.42 10.00
CA ARG A 239 24.80 8.40 9.33
C ARG A 239 24.45 8.75 7.86
N CYS A 240 25.31 9.48 7.16
CA CYS A 240 25.10 9.90 5.77
C CYS A 240 25.17 8.72 4.75
N GLY A 241 25.89 7.65 5.08
CA GLY A 241 26.01 6.45 4.25
C GLY A 241 27.04 6.54 3.12
N GLN A 242 27.80 7.63 2.98
CA GLN A 242 28.80 7.78 1.91
C GLN A 242 29.83 6.64 1.92
N CYS A 243 30.29 6.22 3.11
CA CYS A 243 31.22 5.11 3.27
C CYS A 243 30.63 3.76 2.78
N ALA A 244 29.34 3.54 2.88
CA ALA A 244 28.68 2.35 2.35
C ALA A 244 28.66 2.35 0.81
N ASN A 245 28.43 3.51 0.20
CA ASN A 245 28.35 3.66 -1.26
C ASN A 245 29.69 3.40 -1.97
N VAL A 246 30.82 3.69 -1.32
CA VAL A 246 32.16 3.52 -1.91
C VAL A 246 32.81 2.18 -1.54
N CYS A 247 32.18 1.35 -0.69
CA CYS A 247 32.73 0.08 -0.29
C CYS A 247 32.55 -0.97 -1.39
N ALA A 248 33.62 -1.35 -2.09
CA ALA A 248 33.59 -2.35 -3.14
C ALA A 248 33.14 -3.75 -2.66
N TYR A 249 33.29 -4.06 -1.39
CA TYR A 249 32.88 -5.32 -0.77
C TYR A 249 31.48 -5.27 -0.15
N HIS A 250 30.80 -4.13 -0.21
CA HIS A 250 29.49 -3.91 0.44
C HIS A 250 29.49 -4.29 1.94
N ALA A 251 30.64 -4.18 2.58
CA ALA A 251 30.85 -4.57 3.98
C ALA A 251 30.32 -3.52 4.98
N ILE A 252 29.94 -2.35 4.52
CA ILE A 252 29.34 -1.30 5.35
C ILE A 252 27.84 -1.26 5.08
N ILE A 253 27.06 -1.46 6.14
CA ILE A 253 25.60 -1.55 6.05
C ILE A 253 24.95 -0.38 6.75
N ILE A 254 23.94 0.17 6.08
CA ILE A 254 23.01 1.13 6.67
C ILE A 254 21.82 0.33 7.19
N GLN A 255 21.66 0.27 8.51
CA GLN A 255 20.52 -0.37 9.13
C GLN A 255 19.57 0.69 9.66
N GLU A 256 18.31 0.58 9.32
CA GLU A 256 17.26 1.51 9.74
C GLU A 256 15.97 0.74 10.02
N ARG A 257 15.19 1.24 10.98
CA ARG A 257 13.86 0.71 11.27
C ARG A 257 12.97 0.85 10.03
N PRO A 258 12.41 -0.24 9.46
CA PRO A 258 11.69 -0.17 8.17
C PRO A 258 10.48 0.78 8.19
N CYS A 259 9.72 0.83 9.30
CA CYS A 259 8.58 1.74 9.42
C CYS A 259 9.00 3.22 9.47
N ALA A 260 10.15 3.56 10.08
CA ALA A 260 10.70 4.91 10.08
C ALA A 260 11.32 5.24 8.72
N ALA A 261 12.06 4.29 8.12
CA ALA A 261 12.62 4.44 6.78
C ALA A 261 11.55 4.74 5.72
N ALA A 262 10.37 4.13 5.84
CA ALA A 262 9.23 4.37 4.94
C ALA A 262 8.46 5.66 5.26
N CYS A 263 8.67 6.29 6.43
CA CYS A 263 7.94 7.47 6.85
C CYS A 263 8.47 8.74 6.17
N GLY A 264 7.73 9.30 5.22
CA GLY A 264 8.08 10.56 4.57
C GLY A 264 7.92 11.80 5.46
N MET A 265 7.27 11.65 6.64
CA MET A 265 7.04 12.73 7.61
C MET A 265 8.00 12.74 8.79
N ASP A 266 8.91 11.78 8.86
CA ASP A 266 9.82 11.60 10.01
C ASP A 266 9.04 11.56 11.35
N ALA A 267 7.87 10.91 11.34
CA ALA A 267 6.93 10.84 12.46
C ALA A 267 7.14 9.62 13.37
N ILE A 268 8.11 8.74 13.08
CA ILE A 268 8.32 7.50 13.81
C ILE A 268 9.69 7.52 14.48
N HIS A 269 9.70 7.40 15.80
CA HIS A 269 10.88 7.35 16.65
C HIS A 269 10.83 6.15 17.61
N SER A 270 11.86 5.98 18.44
CA SER A 270 11.86 4.99 19.51
C SER A 270 11.28 5.57 20.79
N ASP A 271 10.47 4.79 21.49
CA ASP A 271 10.16 5.06 22.90
C ASP A 271 11.31 4.59 23.82
N MET A 272 11.14 4.76 25.15
CA MET A 272 12.13 4.37 26.15
C MET A 272 12.52 2.88 26.14
N ASN A 273 11.66 2.02 25.57
CA ASN A 273 11.89 0.59 25.41
C ASN A 273 12.41 0.22 24.02
N GLY A 274 12.80 1.19 23.19
CA GLY A 274 13.22 1.00 21.81
C GLY A 274 12.10 0.59 20.87
N LYS A 275 10.84 0.59 21.29
CA LYS A 275 9.69 0.28 20.46
C LYS A 275 9.32 1.46 19.57
N ALA A 276 8.71 1.19 18.42
CA ALA A 276 8.22 2.27 17.55
C ALA A 276 7.15 3.10 18.27
N ASP A 277 7.26 4.41 18.13
CA ASP A 277 6.27 5.37 18.57
C ASP A 277 5.96 6.37 17.47
N ILE A 278 4.71 6.84 17.37
CA ILE A 278 4.24 7.71 16.30
C ILE A 278 3.94 9.09 16.88
N ASP A 279 4.63 10.10 16.39
CA ASP A 279 4.26 11.50 16.61
C ASP A 279 3.02 11.83 15.75
N TYR A 280 1.86 11.81 16.36
CA TYR A 280 0.59 12.07 15.68
C TYR A 280 0.41 13.50 15.19
N ASN A 281 1.20 14.46 15.73
CA ASN A 281 1.21 15.82 15.22
C ASN A 281 1.86 15.90 13.83
N LYS A 282 2.82 15.01 13.55
CA LYS A 282 3.47 14.91 12.24
C LYS A 282 2.76 13.92 11.32
N CYS A 283 2.17 12.86 11.86
CA CYS A 283 1.56 11.79 11.09
C CYS A 283 0.46 12.30 10.18
N VAL A 284 0.45 11.81 8.93
CA VAL A 284 -0.58 12.09 7.91
C VAL A 284 -1.37 10.84 7.52
N SER A 285 -1.30 9.79 8.33
CA SER A 285 -2.04 8.52 8.18
C SER A 285 -1.91 7.86 6.79
N CYS A 286 -0.77 8.04 6.12
CA CYS A 286 -0.55 7.49 4.77
C CYS A 286 -0.47 5.96 4.70
N GLY A 287 -0.26 5.27 5.84
CA GLY A 287 -0.18 3.81 5.91
C GLY A 287 1.15 3.18 5.50
N GLN A 288 2.15 3.94 5.04
CA GLN A 288 3.43 3.39 4.58
C GLN A 288 4.16 2.58 5.67
N CYS A 289 4.08 3.02 6.91
CA CYS A 289 4.67 2.30 8.05
C CYS A 289 4.00 0.94 8.30
N LEU A 290 2.71 0.81 8.02
CA LEU A 290 1.94 -0.43 8.15
C LEU A 290 2.41 -1.47 7.12
N VAL A 291 2.55 -1.06 5.85
CA VAL A 291 3.00 -1.94 4.76
C VAL A 291 4.45 -2.39 4.95
N ASN A 292 5.31 -1.49 5.44
CA ASN A 292 6.74 -1.75 5.57
C ASN A 292 7.16 -2.37 6.92
N CYS A 293 6.23 -2.68 7.83
CA CYS A 293 6.56 -3.32 9.10
C CYS A 293 6.65 -4.84 8.95
N PRO A 294 7.85 -5.47 8.94
CA PRO A 294 7.99 -6.91 8.72
C PRO A 294 7.50 -7.75 9.90
N PHE A 295 7.21 -7.12 11.04
CA PHE A 295 6.69 -7.78 12.24
C PHE A 295 5.17 -7.62 12.40
N GLY A 296 4.52 -6.92 11.46
CA GLY A 296 3.09 -6.64 11.56
C GLY A 296 2.68 -5.91 12.84
N ALA A 297 3.56 -5.10 13.41
CA ALA A 297 3.28 -4.39 14.66
C ALA A 297 2.38 -3.16 14.48
N ILE A 298 2.20 -2.70 13.24
CA ILE A 298 1.38 -1.53 12.94
C ILE A 298 0.07 -1.97 12.32
N ALA A 299 -1.01 -1.37 12.78
CA ALA A 299 -2.37 -1.64 12.29
C ALA A 299 -3.17 -0.34 12.20
N ASP A 300 -4.11 -0.29 11.28
CA ASP A 300 -5.07 0.79 11.13
C ASP A 300 -6.45 0.38 11.64
N LYS A 301 -7.26 1.37 11.97
CA LYS A 301 -8.66 1.16 12.31
C LYS A 301 -9.49 0.89 11.07
N SER A 302 -10.50 0.00 11.19
CA SER A 302 -11.45 -0.33 10.13
C SER A 302 -12.89 0.03 10.51
N GLN A 303 -13.76 0.08 9.51
CA GLN A 303 -15.20 0.23 9.66
C GLN A 303 -15.98 -0.95 9.04
N ILE A 304 -15.34 -2.12 8.90
CA ILE A 304 -16.00 -3.33 8.37
C ILE A 304 -17.28 -3.63 9.14
N PHE A 305 -17.18 -3.61 10.46
CA PHE A 305 -18.30 -3.95 11.35
C PHE A 305 -19.48 -2.98 11.14
N GLN A 306 -19.21 -1.67 11.16
CA GLN A 306 -20.23 -0.62 11.01
C GLN A 306 -20.90 -0.64 9.64
N VAL A 307 -20.15 -0.86 8.58
CA VAL A 307 -20.70 -0.94 7.19
C VAL A 307 -21.66 -2.13 7.08
N ILE A 308 -21.26 -3.30 7.57
CA ILE A 308 -22.09 -4.51 7.51
C ILE A 308 -23.34 -4.33 8.38
N ARG A 309 -23.22 -3.78 9.58
CA ARG A 309 -24.37 -3.49 10.46
C ARG A 309 -25.34 -2.51 9.82
N ALA A 310 -24.85 -1.45 9.17
CA ALA A 310 -25.72 -0.52 8.43
C ALA A 310 -26.51 -1.24 7.32
N ILE A 311 -25.85 -2.15 6.58
CA ILE A 311 -26.54 -2.98 5.57
C ILE A 311 -27.60 -3.89 6.24
N GLN A 312 -27.27 -4.55 7.36
CA GLN A 312 -28.17 -5.47 8.05
C GLN A 312 -29.36 -4.79 8.72
N THR A 313 -29.21 -3.53 9.14
CA THR A 313 -30.31 -2.72 9.71
C THR A 313 -31.24 -2.12 8.64
N GLY A 314 -30.97 -2.42 7.35
CA GLY A 314 -31.81 -2.00 6.22
C GLY A 314 -31.51 -0.60 5.69
N GLU A 315 -30.40 0.01 6.08
CA GLU A 315 -29.94 1.26 5.46
C GLU A 315 -29.52 1.03 4.00
N ARG A 316 -29.80 2.01 3.15
CA ARG A 316 -29.32 1.99 1.76
C ARG A 316 -27.86 2.41 1.72
N VAL A 317 -26.96 1.46 1.58
CA VAL A 317 -25.52 1.67 1.53
C VAL A 317 -25.03 1.61 0.08
N TYR A 318 -24.38 2.67 -0.37
CA TYR A 318 -23.85 2.81 -1.73
C TYR A 318 -22.33 2.72 -1.71
N ALA A 319 -21.76 1.92 -2.61
CA ALA A 319 -20.32 1.80 -2.76
C ALA A 319 -19.78 2.80 -3.79
N ALA A 320 -18.77 3.59 -3.41
CA ALA A 320 -17.98 4.44 -4.30
C ALA A 320 -16.59 3.85 -4.44
N VAL A 321 -16.29 3.20 -5.59
CA VAL A 321 -15.09 2.40 -5.79
C VAL A 321 -14.02 3.17 -6.53
N ALA A 322 -12.81 3.26 -5.93
CA ALA A 322 -11.67 3.91 -6.55
C ALA A 322 -11.21 3.15 -7.82
N PRO A 323 -10.76 3.85 -8.87
CA PRO A 323 -10.36 3.21 -10.13
C PRO A 323 -9.15 2.27 -9.98
N ALA A 324 -8.41 2.35 -8.88
CA ALA A 324 -7.29 1.47 -8.56
C ALA A 324 -7.69 0.02 -8.17
N PHE A 325 -8.98 -0.35 -8.26
CA PHE A 325 -9.45 -1.71 -7.97
C PHE A 325 -8.96 -2.75 -8.98
N VAL A 326 -8.59 -2.33 -10.19
CA VAL A 326 -8.16 -3.22 -11.27
C VAL A 326 -6.98 -4.09 -10.84
N GLY A 327 -7.18 -5.41 -10.89
CA GLY A 327 -6.20 -6.42 -10.49
C GLY A 327 -6.03 -6.59 -8.97
N GLN A 328 -6.85 -5.93 -8.13
CA GLN A 328 -6.79 -6.11 -6.67
C GLN A 328 -7.46 -7.40 -6.21
N PHE A 329 -8.51 -7.82 -6.87
CA PHE A 329 -9.31 -9.00 -6.51
C PHE A 329 -9.12 -10.18 -7.47
N GLY A 330 -8.03 -10.17 -8.24
CA GLY A 330 -7.71 -11.18 -9.24
C GLY A 330 -7.75 -10.64 -10.68
N PRO A 331 -7.04 -11.32 -11.60
CA PRO A 331 -6.89 -10.84 -12.98
C PRO A 331 -8.17 -10.98 -13.82
N LYS A 332 -9.13 -11.81 -13.38
CA LYS A 332 -10.39 -12.06 -14.08
C LYS A 332 -11.55 -11.19 -13.61
N VAL A 333 -11.32 -10.35 -12.60
CA VAL A 333 -12.37 -9.51 -12.02
C VAL A 333 -12.54 -8.25 -12.86
N THR A 334 -13.64 -8.19 -13.57
CA THR A 334 -14.07 -7.03 -14.34
C THR A 334 -14.85 -6.04 -13.47
N PRO A 335 -15.05 -4.79 -13.90
CA PRO A 335 -15.92 -3.85 -13.20
C PRO A 335 -17.33 -4.39 -12.97
N GLY A 336 -17.92 -5.10 -13.95
CA GLY A 336 -19.25 -5.71 -13.85
C GLY A 336 -19.33 -6.81 -12.80
N LYS A 337 -18.30 -7.67 -12.71
CA LYS A 337 -18.20 -8.70 -11.66
C LYS A 337 -18.05 -8.09 -10.28
N LEU A 338 -17.19 -7.05 -10.13
CA LEU A 338 -17.04 -6.36 -8.86
C LEU A 338 -18.35 -5.72 -8.41
N ARG A 339 -19.10 -5.12 -9.34
CA ARG A 339 -20.42 -4.55 -9.08
C ARG A 339 -21.41 -5.62 -8.60
N ALA A 340 -21.51 -6.75 -9.30
CA ALA A 340 -22.36 -7.85 -8.94
C ALA A 340 -22.00 -8.43 -7.56
N ALA A 341 -20.72 -8.62 -7.28
CA ALA A 341 -20.23 -9.12 -6.02
C ALA A 341 -20.58 -8.19 -4.85
N MET A 342 -20.44 -6.89 -5.02
CA MET A 342 -20.83 -5.91 -3.98
C MET A 342 -22.33 -5.91 -3.73
N LYS A 343 -23.16 -6.01 -4.78
CA LYS A 343 -24.61 -6.13 -4.61
C LYS A 343 -24.98 -7.42 -3.88
N ALA A 344 -24.26 -8.53 -4.13
CA ALA A 344 -24.47 -9.78 -3.39
C ALA A 344 -24.13 -9.65 -1.89
N LEU A 345 -23.28 -8.69 -1.50
CA LEU A 345 -23.02 -8.35 -0.10
C LEU A 345 -24.11 -7.48 0.54
N GLY A 346 -25.04 -6.93 -0.25
CA GLY A 346 -26.13 -6.09 0.22
C GLY A 346 -25.96 -4.58 -0.06
N PHE A 347 -24.94 -4.15 -0.80
CA PHE A 347 -24.87 -2.76 -1.26
C PHE A 347 -26.03 -2.44 -2.20
N ALA A 348 -26.67 -1.29 -2.01
CA ALA A 348 -27.81 -0.87 -2.82
C ALA A 348 -27.42 -0.55 -4.27
N ASP A 349 -26.25 0.05 -4.48
CA ASP A 349 -25.64 0.25 -5.80
C ASP A 349 -24.14 0.54 -5.69
N VAL A 350 -23.44 0.52 -6.84
CA VAL A 350 -21.98 0.69 -6.93
C VAL A 350 -21.65 1.74 -7.99
N PHE A 351 -20.82 2.70 -7.64
CA PHE A 351 -20.42 3.83 -8.47
C PHE A 351 -18.90 3.87 -8.65
N GLU A 352 -18.44 4.15 -9.87
CA GLU A 352 -17.02 4.38 -10.13
C GLU A 352 -16.63 5.80 -9.68
N VAL A 353 -15.62 5.91 -8.81
CA VAL A 353 -15.06 7.21 -8.41
C VAL A 353 -14.33 7.90 -9.57
N ALA A 354 -14.02 7.17 -10.62
CA ALA A 354 -13.49 7.72 -11.86
C ALA A 354 -14.41 8.79 -12.50
N ILE A 355 -15.74 8.75 -12.28
CA ILE A 355 -16.67 9.81 -12.69
C ILE A 355 -16.33 11.13 -11.97
N GLY A 356 -16.11 11.07 -10.66
CA GLY A 356 -15.66 12.23 -9.89
C GLY A 356 -14.25 12.68 -10.28
N ALA A 357 -13.40 11.77 -10.76
CA ALA A 357 -12.07 12.09 -11.24
C ALA A 357 -12.11 12.86 -12.57
N ASP A 358 -13.02 12.51 -13.49
CA ASP A 358 -13.25 13.27 -14.73
C ASP A 358 -13.66 14.72 -14.41
N LEU A 359 -14.62 14.91 -13.52
CA LEU A 359 -15.07 16.24 -13.12
C LEU A 359 -14.00 17.03 -12.36
N CYS A 360 -13.20 16.34 -11.52
CA CYS A 360 -12.07 16.94 -10.83
C CYS A 360 -11.00 17.42 -11.81
N ALA A 361 -10.69 16.63 -12.85
CA ALA A 361 -9.71 16.99 -13.88
C ALA A 361 -10.15 18.25 -14.66
N VAL A 362 -11.44 18.37 -14.97
CA VAL A 362 -11.98 19.57 -15.64
C VAL A 362 -11.84 20.79 -14.73
N GLN A 363 -12.22 20.69 -13.46
CA GLN A 363 -12.10 21.81 -12.52
C GLN A 363 -10.64 22.23 -12.31
N GLU A 364 -9.73 21.26 -12.12
CA GLU A 364 -8.29 21.55 -11.97
C GLU A 364 -7.69 22.14 -13.25
N ALA A 365 -8.17 21.76 -14.43
CA ALA A 365 -7.76 22.33 -15.72
C ALA A 365 -8.18 23.82 -15.84
N GLU A 366 -9.43 24.14 -15.51
CA GLU A 366 -9.92 25.51 -15.51
C GLU A 366 -9.17 26.40 -14.51
N ASP A 367 -8.98 25.91 -13.28
CA ASP A 367 -8.25 26.62 -12.23
C ASP A 367 -6.79 26.87 -12.65
N PHE A 368 -6.12 25.85 -13.23
CA PHE A 368 -4.76 25.97 -13.72
C PHE A 368 -4.63 27.04 -14.80
N VAL A 369 -5.49 27.03 -15.80
CA VAL A 369 -5.44 28.01 -16.92
C VAL A 369 -5.68 29.43 -16.43
N LYS A 370 -6.51 29.60 -15.41
CA LYS A 370 -6.86 30.90 -14.84
C LYS A 370 -5.77 31.47 -13.91
N GLU A 371 -5.06 30.60 -13.18
CA GLU A 371 -4.21 31.01 -12.06
C GLU A 371 -2.71 30.90 -12.36
N VAL A 372 -2.30 30.01 -13.28
CA VAL A 372 -0.89 29.76 -13.58
C VAL A 372 -0.51 30.29 -14.96
N PRO A 373 0.56 31.10 -15.12
CA PRO A 373 1.52 31.53 -14.09
C PRO A 373 1.20 32.86 -13.40
N GLU A 374 0.10 33.54 -13.73
CA GLU A 374 -0.13 34.95 -13.37
C GLU A 374 -0.33 35.16 -11.86
N GLN A 375 -0.99 34.23 -11.18
CA GLN A 375 -1.29 34.30 -9.73
C GLN A 375 -0.45 33.29 -8.93
N LEU A 376 -0.18 32.12 -9.50
CA LEU A 376 0.53 31.04 -8.86
C LEU A 376 1.72 30.59 -9.71
N PRO A 377 2.90 30.31 -9.11
CA PRO A 377 4.07 29.84 -9.86
C PRO A 377 3.88 28.42 -10.42
N PHE A 378 3.03 27.62 -9.82
CA PHE A 378 2.63 26.28 -10.26
C PHE A 378 1.33 25.86 -9.56
N MET A 379 0.68 24.82 -10.04
CA MET A 379 -0.44 24.15 -9.36
C MET A 379 -0.08 22.67 -9.10
N ALA A 380 -0.38 22.20 -7.90
CA ALA A 380 -0.23 20.82 -7.50
C ALA A 380 -1.59 20.17 -7.27
N THR A 381 -1.86 19.02 -7.90
CA THR A 381 -3.10 18.28 -7.75
C THR A 381 -3.29 17.76 -6.31
N SER A 382 -4.51 17.66 -5.80
CA SER A 382 -4.77 17.43 -4.38
C SER A 382 -5.54 16.14 -4.05
N CYS A 383 -5.68 15.22 -5.00
CA CYS A 383 -6.45 13.98 -4.82
C CYS A 383 -5.93 13.05 -3.69
N CYS A 384 -4.64 13.16 -3.30
CA CYS A 384 -4.06 12.41 -2.20
C CYS A 384 -4.06 13.22 -0.89
N PRO A 385 -4.87 12.85 0.13
CA PRO A 385 -4.97 13.61 1.38
C PRO A 385 -3.67 13.60 2.20
N ALA A 386 -2.89 12.54 2.16
CA ALA A 386 -1.60 12.47 2.85
C ALA A 386 -0.58 13.46 2.25
N TRP A 387 -0.56 13.57 0.91
CA TRP A 387 0.26 14.51 0.18
C TRP A 387 -0.15 15.96 0.50
N SER A 388 -1.43 16.31 0.35
CA SER A 388 -1.89 17.68 0.56
C SER A 388 -1.68 18.16 2.01
N VAL A 389 -1.88 17.28 3.00
CA VAL A 389 -1.60 17.60 4.41
C VAL A 389 -0.10 17.76 4.65
N MET A 390 0.74 16.89 4.07
CA MET A 390 2.21 17.01 4.18
C MET A 390 2.69 18.34 3.60
N ALA A 391 2.24 18.68 2.39
CA ALA A 391 2.65 19.90 1.72
C ALA A 391 2.25 21.14 2.54
N LYS A 392 1.01 21.23 3.01
CA LYS A 392 0.55 22.34 3.85
C LYS A 392 1.27 22.44 5.18
N LYS A 393 1.67 21.32 5.81
CA LYS A 393 2.42 21.32 7.07
C LYS A 393 3.88 21.73 6.90
N LEU A 394 4.56 21.24 5.87
CA LEU A 394 6.01 21.41 5.70
C LEU A 394 6.38 22.58 4.79
N PHE A 395 5.47 23.01 3.92
CA PHE A 395 5.67 24.09 2.95
C PHE A 395 4.46 25.03 2.95
N PRO A 396 4.20 25.74 4.06
CA PRO A 396 3.05 26.62 4.18
C PRO A 396 3.02 27.73 3.11
N ASP A 397 4.19 28.18 2.64
CA ASP A 397 4.33 29.17 1.57
C ASP A 397 3.70 28.72 0.26
N TYR A 398 3.64 27.39 0.00
CA TYR A 398 3.02 26.80 -1.19
C TYR A 398 1.61 26.25 -0.95
N SER A 399 1.00 26.55 0.20
CA SER A 399 -0.34 26.05 0.52
C SER A 399 -1.39 26.43 -0.51
N ASN A 400 -1.27 27.62 -1.09
CA ASN A 400 -2.17 28.14 -2.13
C ASN A 400 -1.95 27.50 -3.51
N CYS A 401 -0.74 26.93 -3.75
CA CYS A 401 -0.43 26.21 -4.99
C CYS A 401 -1.06 24.81 -5.03
N ILE A 402 -1.63 24.34 -3.91
CA ILE A 402 -2.29 23.03 -3.85
C ILE A 402 -3.75 23.23 -4.22
N SER A 403 -4.18 22.56 -5.29
CA SER A 403 -5.56 22.62 -5.79
C SER A 403 -6.58 22.47 -4.67
N MET A 404 -7.57 23.35 -4.66
CA MET A 404 -8.70 23.33 -3.75
C MET A 404 -9.91 22.61 -4.33
N ALA A 405 -9.80 22.04 -5.53
CA ALA A 405 -10.83 21.20 -6.12
C ALA A 405 -11.23 20.06 -5.19
N LEU A 406 -12.51 19.70 -5.20
CA LEU A 406 -12.98 18.55 -4.43
C LEU A 406 -12.31 17.28 -4.93
N THR A 407 -11.85 16.44 -4.01
CA THR A 407 -11.25 15.16 -4.41
C THR A 407 -12.30 14.27 -5.11
N PRO A 408 -11.88 13.36 -6.02
CA PRO A 408 -12.80 12.44 -6.68
C PRO A 408 -13.71 11.67 -5.72
N MET A 409 -13.19 11.28 -4.55
CA MET A 409 -13.96 10.62 -3.49
C MET A 409 -15.12 11.50 -3.01
N THR A 410 -14.83 12.73 -2.61
CA THR A 410 -15.82 13.65 -2.05
C THR A 410 -16.84 14.05 -3.12
N LEU A 411 -16.38 14.33 -4.33
CA LEU A 411 -17.26 14.74 -5.43
C LEU A 411 -18.24 13.63 -5.81
N THR A 412 -17.74 12.38 -5.97
CA THR A 412 -18.60 11.23 -6.25
C THR A 412 -19.61 11.00 -5.13
N ALA A 413 -19.18 11.10 -3.87
CA ALA A 413 -20.07 10.93 -2.71
C ALA A 413 -21.19 11.99 -2.69
N ARG A 414 -20.87 13.25 -2.99
CA ARG A 414 -21.89 14.31 -3.11
C ARG A 414 -22.88 14.05 -4.24
N LEU A 415 -22.41 13.56 -5.38
CA LEU A 415 -23.30 13.19 -6.50
C LEU A 415 -24.24 12.05 -6.10
N ILE A 416 -23.75 11.05 -5.39
CA ILE A 416 -24.56 9.95 -4.86
C ILE A 416 -25.60 10.49 -3.88
N LYS A 417 -25.20 11.29 -2.89
CA LYS A 417 -26.12 11.85 -1.88
C LYS A 417 -27.13 12.83 -2.47
N LYS A 418 -26.77 13.58 -3.52
CA LYS A 418 -27.72 14.43 -4.24
C LYS A 418 -28.85 13.62 -4.90
N LYS A 419 -28.53 12.40 -5.36
CA LYS A 419 -29.52 11.49 -5.96
C LYS A 419 -30.26 10.64 -4.90
N HIS A 420 -29.59 10.37 -3.77
CA HIS A 420 -30.03 9.46 -2.73
C HIS A 420 -29.78 10.07 -1.34
N GLU A 421 -30.56 11.10 -0.97
CA GLU A 421 -30.34 11.95 0.23
C GLU A 421 -30.18 11.18 1.54
N LYS A 422 -30.93 10.10 1.73
CA LYS A 422 -30.87 9.25 2.93
C LYS A 422 -29.88 8.09 2.83
N GLY A 423 -29.14 8.01 1.72
CA GLY A 423 -28.18 6.93 1.49
C GLY A 423 -26.89 7.12 2.26
N LYS A 424 -26.31 6.03 2.74
CA LYS A 424 -24.94 6.00 3.27
C LYS A 424 -23.95 5.73 2.14
N VAL A 425 -22.82 6.42 2.13
CA VAL A 425 -21.78 6.25 1.12
C VAL A 425 -20.53 5.64 1.74
N VAL A 426 -20.10 4.52 1.17
CA VAL A 426 -18.84 3.85 1.52
C VAL A 426 -17.84 4.08 0.40
N PHE A 427 -16.75 4.77 0.68
CA PHE A 427 -15.62 4.81 -0.26
C PHE A 427 -14.77 3.55 -0.10
N ILE A 428 -14.43 2.92 -1.21
CA ILE A 428 -13.60 1.71 -1.26
C ILE A 428 -12.36 2.00 -2.11
N GLY A 429 -11.17 1.93 -1.49
CA GLY A 429 -9.97 2.37 -2.17
C GLY A 429 -8.66 1.76 -1.64
N PRO A 430 -7.50 2.17 -2.18
CA PRO A 430 -6.23 1.50 -1.94
C PRO A 430 -5.54 1.87 -0.62
N CYS A 431 -5.94 2.94 0.08
CA CYS A 431 -5.11 3.44 1.18
C CYS A 431 -5.89 4.00 2.38
N ALA A 432 -5.25 3.88 3.56
CA ALA A 432 -5.78 4.38 4.82
C ALA A 432 -5.91 5.92 4.90
N ALA A 433 -5.18 6.68 4.05
CA ALA A 433 -5.23 8.15 4.08
C ALA A 433 -6.63 8.70 3.76
N LYS A 434 -7.44 7.97 3.00
CA LYS A 434 -8.83 8.35 2.73
C LYS A 434 -9.73 8.30 3.99
N LYS A 435 -9.38 7.46 4.96
CA LYS A 435 -10.00 7.46 6.29
C LYS A 435 -9.79 8.80 7.01
N LEU A 436 -8.57 9.38 6.90
CA LEU A 436 -8.26 10.72 7.44
C LEU A 436 -9.05 11.82 6.71
N GLU A 437 -9.23 11.71 5.40
CA GLU A 437 -10.00 12.68 4.62
C GLU A 437 -11.48 12.66 5.02
N ALA A 438 -12.08 11.48 5.16
CA ALA A 438 -13.47 11.32 5.56
C ALA A 438 -13.78 11.89 6.96
N MET A 439 -12.75 11.99 7.84
CA MET A 439 -12.92 12.60 9.17
C MET A 439 -13.03 14.13 9.16
N ARG A 440 -12.64 14.79 8.04
CA ARG A 440 -12.71 16.26 7.96
C ARG A 440 -14.15 16.72 8.08
N THR A 441 -14.39 17.79 8.84
CA THR A 441 -15.74 18.36 9.03
C THR A 441 -16.45 18.70 7.73
N SER A 442 -15.70 19.08 6.69
CA SER A 442 -16.22 19.43 5.36
C SER A 442 -16.55 18.21 4.47
N VAL A 443 -16.19 16.99 4.88
CA VAL A 443 -16.30 15.76 4.07
C VAL A 443 -17.12 14.69 4.77
N ARG A 444 -17.09 14.62 6.10
CA ARG A 444 -17.73 13.55 6.87
C ARG A 444 -19.25 13.42 6.68
N SER A 445 -19.91 14.48 6.20
CA SER A 445 -21.34 14.44 5.85
C SER A 445 -21.58 13.78 4.49
N ASP A 446 -20.57 13.75 3.62
CA ASP A 446 -20.66 13.21 2.28
C ASP A 446 -20.25 11.73 2.22
N VAL A 447 -19.18 11.37 2.97
CA VAL A 447 -18.62 10.02 3.01
C VAL A 447 -18.83 9.46 4.42
N ASP A 448 -19.72 8.48 4.55
CA ASP A 448 -20.05 7.89 5.86
C ASP A 448 -18.99 6.89 6.32
N PHE A 449 -18.45 6.07 5.40
CA PHE A 449 -17.48 5.02 5.70
C PHE A 449 -16.37 4.95 4.65
N VAL A 450 -15.22 4.43 5.08
CA VAL A 450 -14.09 4.16 4.16
C VAL A 450 -13.54 2.77 4.44
N LEU A 451 -13.47 1.96 3.40
CA LEU A 451 -12.84 0.64 3.43
C LEU A 451 -11.68 0.57 2.45
N THR A 452 -10.69 -0.24 2.77
CA THR A 452 -9.62 -0.60 1.84
C THR A 452 -10.01 -1.83 1.00
N PHE A 453 -9.32 -2.06 -0.12
CA PHE A 453 -9.52 -3.27 -0.92
C PHE A 453 -9.23 -4.54 -0.12
N GLU A 454 -8.23 -4.52 0.78
CA GLU A 454 -7.91 -5.64 1.65
C GLU A 454 -9.04 -5.96 2.65
N GLU A 455 -9.67 -4.92 3.19
CA GLU A 455 -10.86 -5.06 4.03
C GLU A 455 -12.04 -5.64 3.25
N MET A 456 -12.26 -5.18 2.01
CA MET A 456 -13.30 -5.73 1.13
C MET A 456 -13.06 -7.20 0.76
N ALA A 457 -11.80 -7.59 0.50
CA ALA A 457 -11.46 -8.99 0.24
C ALA A 457 -11.87 -9.89 1.43
N GLY A 458 -11.65 -9.43 2.66
CA GLY A 458 -12.11 -10.13 3.86
C GLY A 458 -13.63 -10.25 3.96
N ILE A 459 -14.39 -9.24 3.49
CA ILE A 459 -15.86 -9.27 3.46
C ILE A 459 -16.36 -10.27 2.40
N PHE A 460 -15.77 -10.28 1.20
CA PHE A 460 -16.12 -11.25 0.15
C PHE A 460 -15.91 -12.69 0.64
N ASP A 461 -14.77 -12.98 1.27
CA ASP A 461 -14.47 -14.31 1.83
C ASP A 461 -15.42 -14.66 2.98
N ALA A 462 -15.80 -13.71 3.84
CA ALA A 462 -16.74 -13.94 4.92
C ALA A 462 -18.11 -14.44 4.43
N ARG A 463 -18.54 -14.00 3.25
CA ARG A 463 -19.83 -14.37 2.61
C ARG A 463 -19.68 -15.42 1.52
N HIS A 464 -18.47 -15.96 1.32
CA HIS A 464 -18.17 -16.93 0.26
C HIS A 464 -18.60 -16.44 -1.15
N VAL A 465 -18.41 -15.15 -1.43
CA VAL A 465 -18.71 -14.57 -2.75
C VAL A 465 -17.56 -14.88 -3.70
N ASP A 466 -17.82 -15.74 -4.69
CA ASP A 466 -16.87 -16.04 -5.76
C ASP A 466 -16.91 -14.92 -6.82
N ILE A 467 -16.06 -13.93 -6.62
CA ILE A 467 -16.01 -12.73 -7.46
C ILE A 467 -15.46 -13.01 -8.88
N GLU A 468 -14.68 -14.08 -9.07
CA GLU A 468 -14.15 -14.43 -10.39
C GLU A 468 -15.20 -15.11 -11.29
N ASN A 469 -16.14 -15.83 -10.70
CA ASN A 469 -17.13 -16.62 -11.44
C ASN A 469 -18.57 -16.07 -11.37
N ILE A 470 -18.79 -14.96 -10.67
CA ILE A 470 -20.10 -14.30 -10.59
C ILE A 470 -20.49 -13.73 -11.97
N GLU A 471 -21.79 -13.75 -12.30
CA GLU A 471 -22.34 -13.10 -13.50
C GLU A 471 -22.15 -11.59 -13.41
N GLU A 472 -21.81 -10.97 -14.55
CA GLU A 472 -21.54 -9.53 -14.60
C GLU A 472 -22.82 -8.70 -14.50
N ASP A 473 -22.79 -7.65 -13.69
CA ASP A 473 -23.78 -6.56 -13.69
C ASP A 473 -23.20 -5.36 -14.46
N GLU A 474 -23.60 -5.20 -15.71
CA GLU A 474 -23.09 -4.14 -16.59
C GLU A 474 -23.72 -2.75 -16.33
N GLY A 475 -24.66 -2.65 -15.38
CA GLY A 475 -25.37 -1.42 -15.09
C GLY A 475 -24.47 -0.27 -14.66
N GLY A 476 -24.20 0.70 -15.54
CA GLY A 476 -23.45 1.94 -15.20
C GLY A 476 -21.93 1.81 -15.10
N VAL A 477 -21.35 0.69 -15.54
CA VAL A 477 -19.91 0.40 -15.44
C VAL A 477 -19.05 1.24 -16.39
N ASN A 478 -19.63 1.81 -17.44
CA ASN A 478 -18.90 2.56 -18.49
C ASN A 478 -19.18 4.08 -18.45
N ALA A 479 -19.63 4.60 -17.33
CA ALA A 479 -19.98 6.02 -17.20
C ALA A 479 -18.76 6.96 -17.08
N ALA A 480 -17.59 6.43 -16.64
CA ALA A 480 -16.33 7.19 -16.51
C ALA A 480 -15.50 7.12 -17.78
N SER A 481 -14.72 8.17 -18.04
CA SER A 481 -13.77 8.23 -19.15
C SER A 481 -12.51 7.41 -18.87
N LYS A 482 -11.64 7.27 -19.90
CA LYS A 482 -10.29 6.74 -19.75
C LYS A 482 -9.45 7.63 -18.80
N ASP A 483 -9.62 8.94 -18.87
CA ASP A 483 -8.83 9.90 -18.10
C ASP A 483 -9.17 9.85 -16.61
N GLY A 484 -10.45 9.75 -16.25
CA GLY A 484 -10.85 9.50 -14.86
C GLY A 484 -10.32 8.18 -14.32
N ARG A 485 -10.25 7.13 -15.13
CA ARG A 485 -9.66 5.84 -14.73
C ARG A 485 -8.13 5.90 -14.63
N ASN A 486 -7.45 6.79 -15.36
CA ASN A 486 -6.01 7.01 -15.25
C ASN A 486 -5.57 7.53 -13.87
N PHE A 487 -6.47 8.05 -13.04
CA PHE A 487 -6.16 8.37 -11.64
C PHE A 487 -5.67 7.14 -10.83
N ALA A 488 -5.83 5.94 -11.35
CA ALA A 488 -5.31 4.70 -10.76
C ALA A 488 -3.80 4.52 -10.89
N VAL A 489 -3.14 5.21 -11.81
CA VAL A 489 -1.71 5.01 -12.13
C VAL A 489 -0.86 6.21 -11.73
N ALA A 490 0.44 5.96 -11.50
CA ALA A 490 1.39 7.01 -11.19
C ALA A 490 1.46 8.04 -12.32
N GLY A 491 1.45 9.34 -11.96
CA GLY A 491 1.42 10.44 -12.92
C GLY A 491 0.07 10.62 -13.64
N GLY A 492 -0.89 9.69 -13.49
CA GLY A 492 -2.16 9.69 -14.20
C GLY A 492 -3.03 10.90 -13.91
N VAL A 493 -3.02 11.41 -12.69
CA VAL A 493 -3.79 12.61 -12.30
C VAL A 493 -3.33 13.82 -13.09
N ALA A 494 -2.03 14.14 -13.04
CA ALA A 494 -1.48 15.26 -13.78
C ALA A 494 -1.68 15.09 -15.29
N LYS A 495 -1.51 13.87 -15.80
CA LYS A 495 -1.77 13.57 -17.21
C LYS A 495 -3.22 13.85 -17.59
N SER A 496 -4.20 13.42 -16.81
CA SER A 496 -5.62 13.64 -17.09
C SER A 496 -5.95 15.13 -17.11
N VAL A 497 -5.40 15.93 -16.20
CA VAL A 497 -5.57 17.39 -16.20
C VAL A 497 -4.95 18.01 -17.47
N VAL A 498 -3.74 17.57 -17.85
CA VAL A 498 -3.07 18.04 -19.08
C VAL A 498 -3.85 17.67 -20.33
N ASP A 499 -4.38 16.44 -20.41
CA ASP A 499 -5.18 15.97 -21.54
C ASP A 499 -6.47 16.81 -21.68
N VAL A 500 -7.11 17.17 -20.57
CA VAL A 500 -8.27 18.10 -20.55
C VAL A 500 -7.87 19.51 -21.02
N ILE A 501 -6.74 20.06 -20.51
CA ILE A 501 -6.27 21.38 -20.94
C ILE A 501 -5.97 21.40 -22.44
N ALA A 502 -5.31 20.35 -22.97
CA ALA A 502 -5.01 20.23 -24.38
C ALA A 502 -6.27 20.18 -25.28
N GLN A 503 -7.37 19.63 -24.75
CA GLN A 503 -8.67 19.65 -25.45
C GLN A 503 -9.35 21.02 -25.41
N MET A 504 -9.28 21.73 -24.28
CA MET A 504 -9.94 23.01 -24.09
C MET A 504 -9.12 24.21 -24.60
N TYR A 505 -7.79 24.12 -24.52
CA TYR A 505 -6.82 25.18 -24.81
C TYR A 505 -5.61 24.61 -25.58
N PRO A 506 -5.78 24.23 -26.86
CA PRO A 506 -4.75 23.53 -27.64
C PRO A 506 -3.42 24.28 -27.80
N GLU A 507 -3.45 25.60 -27.67
CA GLU A 507 -2.27 26.47 -27.81
C GLU A 507 -1.40 26.54 -26.54
N LYS A 508 -1.88 26.03 -25.40
CA LYS A 508 -1.20 26.17 -24.11
C LYS A 508 -0.23 25.02 -23.88
N GLU A 509 1.07 25.31 -23.89
CA GLU A 509 2.11 24.33 -23.53
C GLU A 509 2.24 24.20 -22.01
N ILE A 510 2.21 22.97 -21.49
CA ILE A 510 2.24 22.68 -20.06
C ILE A 510 3.46 21.86 -19.69
N LYS A 511 4.20 22.31 -18.68
CA LYS A 511 5.30 21.56 -18.08
C LYS A 511 4.81 20.80 -16.85
N VAL A 512 5.09 19.50 -16.82
CA VAL A 512 4.65 18.60 -15.75
C VAL A 512 5.85 18.05 -14.99
N ALA A 513 5.75 18.05 -13.65
CA ALA A 513 6.67 17.35 -12.77
C ALA A 513 5.90 16.31 -11.95
N ASN A 514 6.39 15.06 -11.97
CA ASN A 514 5.79 13.94 -11.25
C ASN A 514 6.70 13.49 -10.10
N ALA A 515 6.09 13.05 -9.01
CA ALA A 515 6.79 12.46 -7.88
C ALA A 515 5.95 11.35 -7.24
N GLU A 516 6.60 10.25 -6.84
CA GLU A 516 5.95 9.13 -6.19
C GLU A 516 6.34 9.02 -4.72
N GLY A 517 5.32 8.91 -3.86
CA GLY A 517 5.52 8.83 -2.41
C GLY A 517 5.92 10.16 -1.76
N LEU A 518 5.66 10.27 -0.47
CA LEU A 518 5.84 11.53 0.28
C LEU A 518 7.28 12.06 0.30
N LYS A 519 8.28 11.16 0.24
CA LYS A 519 9.70 11.55 0.25
C LYS A 519 10.10 12.27 -1.03
N GLU A 520 9.66 11.78 -2.18
CA GLU A 520 9.96 12.41 -3.47
C GLU A 520 9.17 13.70 -3.64
N CYS A 521 7.89 13.70 -3.26
CA CYS A 521 7.09 14.92 -3.23
C CYS A 521 7.72 16.01 -2.36
N LYS A 522 8.28 15.67 -1.19
CA LYS A 522 9.02 16.60 -0.33
C LYS A 522 10.25 17.16 -1.03
N LYS A 523 11.03 16.31 -1.73
CA LYS A 523 12.19 16.75 -2.52
C LYS A 523 11.79 17.69 -3.65
N LEU A 524 10.71 17.37 -4.36
CA LEU A 524 10.22 18.20 -5.46
C LEU A 524 9.85 19.60 -4.97
N LEU A 525 9.14 19.72 -3.84
CA LEU A 525 8.83 21.03 -3.26
C LEU A 525 10.06 21.76 -2.70
N GLN A 526 11.09 21.04 -2.24
CA GLN A 526 12.36 21.65 -1.86
C GLN A 526 13.11 22.25 -3.04
N LEU A 527 13.01 21.65 -4.23
CA LEU A 527 13.61 22.18 -5.46
C LEU A 527 12.82 23.36 -6.04
N ALA A 528 11.53 23.46 -5.74
CA ALA A 528 10.70 24.59 -6.13
C ALA A 528 10.91 25.84 -5.26
N LYS A 529 11.54 25.69 -4.08
CA LYS A 529 11.91 26.76 -3.16
C LYS A 529 13.21 27.45 -3.59
#